data_40a8cb3fc8fa421f724347af1a153aac
#
_entry.id   40a8cb3fc8fa421f724347af1a153aac
#
_cell.length_a   1.000
_cell.length_b   1.000
_cell.length_c   1.000
_cell.angle_alpha   90.00
_cell.angle_beta   90.00
_cell.angle_gamma   90.00
#
_symmetry.space_group_name_H-M   'P 1'
#
loop_
_entity.id
_entity.type
_entity.pdbx_description
1 polymer ?
#
loop_
_entity_poly.entity_id
_entity_poly.type
_entity_poly.pdbx_seq_one_letter_code
_entity_poly.pdbx_strand_id
1 'polypeptide(L)'
;SSYKTGTDAINNQLDEMISLIKTVDPEGVITGEGAMTKDLIEVADVDFKNVNVWSIMAVLVIIAVSFKSISIPALLVASIEAAIAINMGIPYFTGTQLPFIASIVIGTIQLGATVDYSILMTTRYHEERAFGRTPKEAAQQSLEHCSQSILTSGLTFFAATVGVAAI
;
A
#
# COMPACT_ATOMS: atom_id res chain seq x y z
N SER A 1 7.05 -3.53 32.56
CA SER A 1 7.71 -4.50 31.69
C SER A 1 8.82 -3.83 30.92
N SER A 2 9.93 -4.53 30.71
CA SER A 2 11.11 -3.99 30.00
C SER A 2 10.96 -4.09 28.47
N TYR A 3 9.88 -4.64 27.99
CA TYR A 3 9.66 -4.87 26.57
C TYR A 3 8.82 -3.76 25.94
N LYS A 4 9.17 -3.39 24.70
CA LYS A 4 8.34 -2.44 23.92
C LYS A 4 7.05 -3.14 23.49
N THR A 5 5.92 -2.46 23.61
CA THR A 5 4.61 -2.89 23.13
C THR A 5 4.66 -3.26 21.63
N GLY A 6 3.99 -4.35 21.25
CA GLY A 6 3.94 -4.80 19.85
C GLY A 6 5.15 -5.63 19.40
N THR A 7 6.00 -6.11 20.33
CA THR A 7 7.08 -7.06 20.01
C THR A 7 6.61 -8.50 20.19
N ASP A 8 7.19 -9.43 19.42
CA ASP A 8 6.88 -10.87 19.49
C ASP A 8 7.07 -11.44 20.91
N ALA A 9 8.05 -10.90 21.65
CA ALA A 9 8.30 -11.32 23.03
C ALA A 9 7.13 -10.99 23.96
N ILE A 10 6.53 -9.81 23.84
CA ILE A 10 5.37 -9.42 24.66
C ILE A 10 4.10 -10.14 24.19
N ASN A 11 3.94 -10.35 22.89
CA ASN A 11 2.81 -11.09 22.33
C ASN A 11 2.79 -12.54 22.82
N ASN A 12 3.94 -13.22 22.82
CA ASN A 12 4.06 -14.58 23.33
C ASN A 12 3.76 -14.67 24.84
N GLN A 13 4.23 -13.71 25.64
CA GLN A 13 3.89 -13.65 27.06
C GLN A 13 2.40 -13.42 27.30
N LEU A 14 1.77 -12.57 26.51
CA LEU A 14 0.33 -12.34 26.58
C LEU A 14 -0.46 -13.58 26.23
N ASP A 15 -0.05 -14.34 25.21
CA ASP A 15 -0.69 -15.62 24.84
C ASP A 15 -0.61 -16.65 25.96
N GLU A 16 0.56 -16.76 26.60
CA GLU A 16 0.75 -17.64 27.75
C GLU A 16 -0.13 -17.22 28.93
N MET A 17 -0.19 -15.93 29.25
CA MET A 17 -1.05 -15.39 30.28
C MET A 17 -2.54 -15.61 29.98
N ILE A 18 -2.98 -15.37 28.74
CA ILE A 18 -4.35 -15.61 28.30
C ILE A 18 -4.71 -17.09 28.45
N SER A 19 -3.81 -17.99 28.04
CA SER A 19 -4.04 -19.43 28.15
C SER A 19 -4.19 -19.86 29.60
N LEU A 20 -3.36 -19.33 30.50
CA LEU A 20 -3.41 -19.62 31.93
C LEU A 20 -4.72 -19.11 32.57
N ILE A 21 -5.14 -17.90 32.24
CA ILE A 21 -6.38 -17.32 32.77
C ILE A 21 -7.58 -18.15 32.32
N LYS A 22 -7.64 -18.52 31.04
CA LYS A 22 -8.75 -19.32 30.50
C LYS A 22 -8.85 -20.73 31.11
N THR A 23 -7.81 -21.26 31.72
CA THR A 23 -7.90 -22.53 32.46
C THR A 23 -8.63 -22.38 33.79
N VAL A 24 -8.62 -21.16 34.37
CA VAL A 24 -9.26 -20.88 35.66
C VAL A 24 -10.61 -20.22 35.47
N ASP A 25 -10.68 -19.28 34.55
CA ASP A 25 -11.89 -18.56 34.21
C ASP A 25 -12.00 -18.47 32.64
N PRO A 26 -12.93 -19.23 32.03
CA PRO A 26 -13.13 -19.24 30.58
C PRO A 26 -13.56 -17.88 30.00
N GLU A 27 -14.17 -17.02 30.80
CA GLU A 27 -14.57 -15.66 30.42
C GLU A 27 -13.57 -14.59 30.85
N GLY A 28 -12.48 -14.99 31.49
CA GLY A 28 -11.42 -14.08 31.93
C GLY A 28 -10.75 -13.34 30.77
N VAL A 29 -10.61 -12.03 30.91
CA VAL A 29 -10.03 -11.12 29.91
C VAL A 29 -8.82 -10.40 30.50
N ILE A 30 -7.72 -10.38 29.75
CA ILE A 30 -6.57 -9.52 30.06
C ILE A 30 -6.79 -8.15 29.44
N THR A 31 -6.68 -7.11 30.24
CA THR A 31 -6.73 -5.71 29.77
C THR A 31 -5.42 -5.02 30.04
N GLY A 32 -5.11 -4.03 29.22
CA GLY A 32 -3.90 -3.21 29.33
C GLY A 32 -3.33 -2.86 27.97
N GLU A 33 -2.38 -1.94 27.95
CA GLU A 33 -1.80 -1.40 26.72
C GLU A 33 -1.21 -2.50 25.81
N GLY A 34 -0.55 -3.51 26.37
CA GLY A 34 0.02 -4.63 25.62
C GLY A 34 -1.03 -5.51 24.97
N ALA A 35 -2.07 -5.90 25.70
CA ALA A 35 -3.17 -6.71 25.19
C ALA A 35 -3.96 -5.96 24.10
N MET A 36 -4.28 -4.69 24.37
CA MET A 36 -4.98 -3.83 23.41
C MET A 36 -4.19 -3.62 22.12
N THR A 37 -2.86 -3.43 22.22
CA THR A 37 -2.00 -3.29 21.04
C THR A 37 -1.95 -4.57 20.23
N LYS A 38 -1.90 -5.75 20.88
CA LYS A 38 -1.92 -7.04 20.21
C LYS A 38 -3.23 -7.26 19.45
N ASP A 39 -4.37 -7.06 20.11
CA ASP A 39 -5.70 -7.20 19.49
C ASP A 39 -5.84 -6.23 18.31
N LEU A 40 -5.36 -5.00 18.45
CA LEU A 40 -5.38 -3.99 17.40
C LEU A 40 -4.55 -4.45 16.18
N ILE A 41 -3.37 -5.03 16.39
CA ILE A 41 -2.51 -5.53 15.31
C ILE A 41 -3.20 -6.71 14.59
N GLU A 42 -3.77 -7.66 15.33
CA GLU A 42 -4.47 -8.83 14.76
C GLU A 42 -5.68 -8.41 13.92
N VAL A 43 -6.55 -7.56 14.47
CA VAL A 43 -7.73 -7.05 13.74
C VAL A 43 -7.30 -6.24 12.53
N ALA A 44 -6.33 -5.33 12.70
CA ALA A 44 -5.84 -4.51 11.60
C ALA A 44 -5.22 -5.32 10.47
N ASP A 45 -4.51 -6.42 10.75
CA ASP A 45 -3.89 -7.27 9.71
C ASP A 45 -4.96 -7.95 8.84
N VAL A 46 -6.03 -8.45 9.45
CA VAL A 46 -7.16 -9.08 8.74
C VAL A 46 -7.93 -8.05 7.93
N ASP A 47 -8.30 -6.94 8.56
CA ASP A 47 -9.05 -5.87 7.89
C ASP A 47 -8.25 -5.26 6.75
N PHE A 48 -6.96 -5.06 6.95
CA PHE A 48 -6.07 -4.52 5.92
C PHE A 48 -5.98 -5.44 4.69
N LYS A 49 -5.82 -6.75 4.88
CA LYS A 49 -5.81 -7.71 3.77
C LYS A 49 -7.12 -7.64 2.98
N ASN A 50 -8.25 -7.60 3.68
CA ASN A 50 -9.56 -7.49 3.05
C ASN A 50 -9.71 -6.17 2.29
N VAL A 51 -9.41 -5.04 2.92
CA VAL A 51 -9.51 -3.71 2.31
C VAL A 51 -8.58 -3.61 1.10
N ASN A 52 -7.36 -4.13 1.18
CA ASN A 52 -6.41 -4.12 0.07
C ASN A 52 -6.94 -4.90 -1.14
N VAL A 53 -7.44 -6.12 -0.93
CA VAL A 53 -8.03 -6.96 -1.99
C VAL A 53 -9.23 -6.26 -2.64
N TRP A 54 -10.15 -5.69 -1.83
CA TRP A 54 -11.30 -4.97 -2.35
C TRP A 54 -10.91 -3.69 -3.10
N SER A 55 -9.90 -2.97 -2.62
CA SER A 55 -9.38 -1.77 -3.27
C SER A 55 -8.74 -2.08 -4.63
N ILE A 56 -7.90 -3.10 -4.69
CA ILE A 56 -7.29 -3.57 -5.94
C ILE A 56 -8.38 -4.01 -6.93
N MET A 57 -9.38 -4.77 -6.47
CA MET A 57 -10.48 -5.23 -7.30
C MET A 57 -11.30 -4.05 -7.83
N ALA A 58 -11.63 -3.08 -7.00
CA ALA A 58 -12.36 -1.88 -7.39
C ALA A 58 -11.59 -1.07 -8.44
N VAL A 59 -10.31 -0.82 -8.22
CA VAL A 59 -9.43 -0.13 -9.16
C VAL A 59 -9.37 -0.88 -10.49
N LEU A 60 -9.20 -2.19 -10.46
CA LEU A 60 -9.14 -3.04 -11.66
C LEU A 60 -10.44 -2.93 -12.47
N VAL A 61 -11.60 -3.00 -11.80
CA VAL A 61 -12.92 -2.87 -12.45
C VAL A 61 -13.10 -1.47 -13.06
N ILE A 62 -12.78 -0.41 -12.32
CA ILE A 62 -12.92 0.97 -12.81
C ILE A 62 -12.06 1.20 -14.06
N ILE A 63 -10.80 0.77 -14.04
CA ILE A 63 -9.90 0.92 -15.18
C ILE A 63 -10.36 0.04 -16.34
N ALA A 64 -10.81 -1.19 -16.09
CA ALA A 64 -11.32 -2.10 -17.14
C ALA A 64 -12.52 -1.52 -17.87
N VAL A 65 -13.46 -0.92 -17.14
CA VAL A 65 -14.62 -0.24 -17.72
C VAL A 65 -14.19 0.98 -18.52
N SER A 66 -13.26 1.80 -18.01
CA SER A 66 -12.77 3.02 -18.66
C SER A 66 -12.06 2.73 -19.99
N PHE A 67 -11.20 1.71 -20.03
CA PHE A 67 -10.43 1.38 -21.23
C PHE A 67 -11.07 0.29 -22.09
N LYS A 68 -12.19 -0.29 -21.67
CA LYS A 68 -12.86 -1.42 -22.34
C LYS A 68 -11.88 -2.57 -22.68
N SER A 69 -10.94 -2.80 -21.80
CA SER A 69 -9.87 -3.79 -21.93
C SER A 69 -9.54 -4.36 -20.56
N ILE A 70 -9.24 -5.65 -20.46
CA ILE A 70 -8.82 -6.30 -19.21
C ILE A 70 -7.29 -6.32 -19.09
N SER A 71 -6.57 -6.34 -20.21
CA SER A 71 -5.11 -6.45 -20.21
C SER A 71 -4.42 -5.20 -19.66
N ILE A 72 -4.96 -4.01 -19.96
CA ILE A 72 -4.39 -2.74 -19.52
C ILE A 72 -4.48 -2.60 -17.98
N PRO A 73 -5.66 -2.77 -17.35
CA PRO A 73 -5.78 -2.73 -15.90
C PRO A 73 -4.88 -3.74 -15.18
N ALA A 74 -4.84 -4.97 -15.68
CA ALA A 74 -4.01 -6.02 -15.09
C ALA A 74 -2.52 -5.64 -15.08
N LEU A 75 -2.01 -5.08 -16.18
CA LEU A 75 -0.62 -4.64 -16.29
C LEU A 75 -0.33 -3.43 -15.40
N LEU A 76 -1.25 -2.45 -15.34
CA LEU A 76 -1.11 -1.27 -14.50
C LEU A 76 -1.11 -1.63 -13.01
N VAL A 77 -2.09 -2.43 -12.58
CA VAL A 77 -2.17 -2.88 -11.18
C VAL A 77 -0.95 -3.72 -10.81
N ALA A 78 -0.52 -4.65 -11.67
CA ALA A 78 0.69 -5.44 -11.41
C ALA A 78 1.95 -4.57 -11.27
N SER A 79 2.08 -3.51 -12.07
CA SER A 79 3.20 -2.57 -11.97
C SER A 79 3.16 -1.77 -10.66
N ILE A 80 1.98 -1.36 -10.21
CA ILE A 80 1.80 -0.63 -8.95
C ILE A 80 2.11 -1.54 -7.76
N GLU A 81 1.58 -2.76 -7.75
CA GLU A 81 1.83 -3.76 -6.71
C GLU A 81 3.33 -4.13 -6.64
N ALA A 82 4.00 -4.25 -7.78
CA ALA A 82 5.44 -4.48 -7.82
C ALA A 82 6.21 -3.29 -7.19
N ALA A 83 5.81 -2.06 -7.46
CA ALA A 83 6.42 -0.88 -6.85
C ALA A 83 6.17 -0.81 -5.34
N ILE A 84 4.96 -1.18 -4.87
CA ILE A 84 4.64 -1.28 -3.44
C ILE A 84 5.52 -2.36 -2.78
N ALA A 85 5.64 -3.53 -3.41
CA ALA A 85 6.46 -4.63 -2.88
C ALA A 85 7.94 -4.25 -2.78
N ILE A 86 8.49 -3.55 -3.76
CA ILE A 86 9.87 -3.03 -3.72
C ILE A 86 10.01 -2.03 -2.56
N ASN A 87 9.10 -1.08 -2.44
CA ASN A 87 9.13 -0.06 -1.38
C ASN A 87 9.04 -0.70 0.01
N MET A 88 8.15 -1.68 0.20
CA MET A 88 8.02 -2.43 1.45
C MET A 88 9.21 -3.35 1.73
N GLY A 89 9.98 -3.73 0.71
CA GLY A 89 11.21 -4.52 0.86
C GLY A 89 12.42 -3.71 1.35
N ILE A 90 12.46 -2.40 1.14
CA ILE A 90 13.59 -1.54 1.55
C ILE A 90 13.90 -1.63 3.05
N PRO A 91 12.94 -1.58 3.96
CA PRO A 91 13.16 -1.70 5.40
C PRO A 91 13.86 -2.99 5.83
N TYR A 92 13.61 -4.09 5.10
CA TYR A 92 14.30 -5.36 5.34
C TYR A 92 15.82 -5.25 5.13
N PHE A 93 16.25 -4.56 4.07
CA PHE A 93 17.66 -4.34 3.77
C PHE A 93 18.32 -3.30 4.69
N THR A 94 17.56 -2.32 5.15
CA THR A 94 18.04 -1.28 6.07
C THR A 94 18.00 -1.69 7.54
N GLY A 95 17.40 -2.84 7.87
CA GLY A 95 17.21 -3.30 9.25
C GLY A 95 16.24 -2.43 10.06
N THR A 96 15.41 -1.63 9.39
CA THR A 96 14.46 -0.72 10.03
C THR A 96 13.15 -1.46 10.29
N GLN A 97 12.67 -1.44 11.54
CA GLN A 97 11.36 -1.99 11.87
C GLN A 97 10.27 -0.94 11.56
N LEU A 98 9.39 -1.26 10.64
CA LEU A 98 8.21 -0.43 10.37
C LEU A 98 7.12 -0.73 11.40
N PRO A 99 6.48 0.30 11.99
CA PRO A 99 5.23 0.11 12.71
C PRO A 99 4.17 -0.50 11.78
N PHE A 100 3.31 -1.36 12.31
CA PHE A 100 2.27 -2.02 11.49
C PHE A 100 1.37 -1.04 10.73
N ILE A 101 1.06 0.12 11.35
CA ILE A 101 0.27 1.19 10.73
C ILE A 101 0.99 1.78 9.50
N ALA A 102 2.33 1.89 9.52
CA ALA A 102 3.08 2.46 8.41
C ALA A 102 2.93 1.64 7.12
N SER A 103 2.93 0.32 7.23
CA SER A 103 2.72 -0.58 6.08
C SER A 103 1.38 -0.34 5.40
N ILE A 104 0.33 -0.18 6.21
CA ILE A 104 -1.04 0.11 5.75
C ILE A 104 -1.09 1.43 5.01
N VAL A 105 -0.55 2.48 5.64
CA VAL A 105 -0.57 3.85 5.09
C VAL A 105 0.23 3.92 3.79
N ILE A 106 1.43 3.32 3.74
CA ILE A 106 2.28 3.31 2.55
C ILE A 106 1.57 2.63 1.37
N GLY A 107 1.01 1.44 1.58
CA GLY A 107 0.31 0.69 0.53
C GLY A 107 -0.89 1.46 -0.02
N THR A 108 -1.74 1.99 0.85
CA THR A 108 -2.95 2.72 0.47
C THR A 108 -2.64 4.02 -0.26
N ILE A 109 -1.70 4.82 0.25
CA ILE A 109 -1.29 6.08 -0.39
C ILE A 109 -0.63 5.81 -1.74
N GLN A 110 0.26 4.83 -1.80
CA GLN A 110 0.97 4.50 -3.03
C GLN A 110 0.01 4.01 -4.12
N LEU A 111 -0.93 3.12 -3.78
CA LEU A 111 -1.95 2.67 -4.71
C LEU A 111 -2.79 3.85 -5.22
N GLY A 112 -3.34 4.67 -4.33
CA GLY A 112 -4.19 5.81 -4.69
C GLY A 112 -3.47 6.87 -5.53
N ALA A 113 -2.28 7.26 -5.14
CA ALA A 113 -1.52 8.30 -5.84
C ALA A 113 -0.95 7.85 -7.18
N THR A 114 -0.67 6.55 -7.37
CA THR A 114 -0.01 6.05 -8.59
C THR A 114 -0.99 5.69 -9.68
N VAL A 115 -2.21 5.29 -9.32
CA VAL A 115 -3.26 4.92 -10.28
C VAL A 115 -3.58 6.05 -11.24
N ASP A 116 -3.73 7.26 -10.74
CA ASP A 116 -4.11 8.43 -11.56
C ASP A 116 -3.07 8.75 -12.65
N TYR A 117 -1.78 8.64 -12.33
CA TYR A 117 -0.71 8.87 -13.33
C TYR A 117 -0.65 7.76 -14.37
N SER A 118 -0.92 6.54 -13.96
CA SER A 118 -0.99 5.40 -14.86
C SER A 118 -2.17 5.54 -15.85
N ILE A 119 -3.33 5.98 -15.36
CA ILE A 119 -4.50 6.28 -16.19
C ILE A 119 -4.19 7.43 -17.15
N LEU A 120 -3.61 8.53 -16.66
CA LEU A 120 -3.26 9.70 -17.48
C LEU A 120 -2.34 9.29 -18.64
N MET A 121 -1.27 8.59 -18.36
CA MET A 121 -0.31 8.17 -19.39
C MET A 121 -0.93 7.20 -20.41
N THR A 122 -1.74 6.26 -19.93
CA THR A 122 -2.40 5.27 -20.78
C THR A 122 -3.47 5.94 -21.66
N THR A 123 -4.24 6.86 -21.11
CA THR A 123 -5.24 7.65 -21.88
C THR A 123 -4.53 8.42 -22.98
N ARG A 124 -3.46 9.11 -22.66
CA ARG A 124 -2.69 9.87 -23.64
C ARG A 124 -2.11 8.98 -24.74
N TYR A 125 -1.61 7.80 -24.37
CA TYR A 125 -1.16 6.82 -25.35
C TYR A 125 -2.28 6.40 -26.32
N HIS A 126 -3.49 6.15 -25.81
CA HIS A 126 -4.63 5.79 -26.66
C HIS A 126 -5.06 6.94 -27.57
N GLU A 127 -5.03 8.18 -27.11
CA GLU A 127 -5.30 9.36 -27.94
C GLU A 127 -4.30 9.46 -29.08
N GLU A 128 -3.01 9.32 -28.80
CA GLU A 128 -1.96 9.39 -29.82
C GLU A 128 -2.07 8.23 -30.84
N ARG A 129 -2.49 7.04 -30.37
CA ARG A 129 -2.82 5.91 -31.26
C ARG A 129 -4.04 6.20 -32.15
N ALA A 130 -5.05 6.88 -31.63
CA ALA A 130 -6.23 7.27 -32.39
C ALA A 130 -5.92 8.30 -33.49
N PHE A 131 -4.88 9.13 -33.32
CA PHE A 131 -4.36 10.02 -34.35
C PHE A 131 -3.54 9.29 -35.45
N GLY A 132 -3.46 7.95 -35.41
CA GLY A 132 -2.80 7.15 -36.45
C GLY A 132 -1.28 6.99 -36.24
N ARG A 133 -0.74 7.42 -35.13
CA ARG A 133 0.69 7.25 -34.81
C ARG A 133 1.04 5.77 -34.59
N THR A 134 2.28 5.41 -34.90
CA THR A 134 2.79 4.08 -34.57
C THR A 134 2.87 3.86 -33.05
N PRO A 135 2.89 2.62 -32.54
CA PRO A 135 2.99 2.36 -31.10
C PRO A 135 4.18 3.05 -30.43
N LYS A 136 5.32 3.14 -31.14
CA LYS A 136 6.53 3.77 -30.63
C LYS A 136 6.38 5.29 -30.54
N GLU A 137 5.85 5.92 -31.57
CA GLU A 137 5.62 7.37 -31.60
C GLU A 137 4.57 7.78 -30.57
N ALA A 138 3.48 7.01 -30.43
CA ALA A 138 2.45 7.26 -29.44
C ALA A 138 3.00 7.15 -28.00
N ALA A 139 3.84 6.17 -27.72
CA ALA A 139 4.50 6.02 -26.43
C ALA A 139 5.45 7.19 -26.14
N GLN A 140 6.25 7.60 -27.12
CA GLN A 140 7.17 8.73 -26.98
C GLN A 140 6.45 10.04 -26.71
N GLN A 141 5.38 10.35 -27.47
CA GLN A 141 4.59 11.55 -27.28
C GLN A 141 3.85 11.56 -25.94
N SER A 142 3.31 10.42 -25.54
CA SER A 142 2.64 10.31 -24.23
C SER A 142 3.62 10.55 -23.08
N LEU A 143 4.83 9.99 -23.18
CA LEU A 143 5.89 10.21 -22.20
C LEU A 143 6.29 11.68 -22.13
N GLU A 144 6.48 12.32 -23.28
CA GLU A 144 6.88 13.73 -23.39
C GLU A 144 5.85 14.67 -22.77
N HIS A 145 4.56 14.42 -23.01
CA HIS A 145 3.47 15.24 -22.48
C HIS A 145 3.18 14.97 -20.99
N CYS A 146 3.28 13.73 -20.52
CA CYS A 146 2.91 13.38 -19.15
C CYS A 146 4.09 13.48 -18.16
N SER A 147 5.33 13.39 -18.64
CA SER A 147 6.51 13.32 -17.76
C SER A 147 6.64 14.53 -16.83
N GLN A 148 6.37 15.73 -17.31
CA GLN A 148 6.45 16.93 -16.51
C GLN A 148 5.46 16.91 -15.34
N SER A 149 4.21 16.54 -15.60
CA SER A 149 3.17 16.45 -14.57
C SER A 149 3.49 15.37 -13.55
N ILE A 150 3.94 14.19 -14.02
CA ILE A 150 4.30 13.06 -13.16
C ILE A 150 5.50 13.41 -12.28
N LEU A 151 6.55 14.01 -12.85
CA LEU A 151 7.73 14.42 -12.11
C LEU A 151 7.42 15.52 -11.09
N THR A 152 6.64 16.53 -11.48
CA THR A 152 6.24 17.62 -10.57
C THR A 152 5.46 17.07 -9.38
N SER A 153 4.49 16.20 -9.61
CA SER A 153 3.70 15.59 -8.54
C SER A 153 4.53 14.66 -7.66
N GLY A 154 5.40 13.84 -8.27
CA GLY A 154 6.30 12.96 -7.53
C GLY A 154 7.27 13.74 -6.64
N LEU A 155 7.85 14.81 -7.15
CA LEU A 155 8.74 15.70 -6.39
C LEU A 155 7.99 16.44 -5.26
N THR A 156 6.76 16.88 -5.51
CA THR A 156 5.93 17.52 -4.48
C THR A 156 5.61 16.54 -3.35
N PHE A 157 5.24 15.31 -3.69
CA PHE A 157 4.97 14.26 -2.70
C PHE A 157 6.24 13.89 -1.91
N PHE A 158 7.37 13.76 -2.60
CA PHE A 158 8.67 13.53 -1.95
C PHE A 158 9.04 14.66 -1.00
N ALA A 159 8.91 15.93 -1.44
CA ALA A 159 9.22 17.09 -0.60
C ALA A 159 8.32 17.16 0.64
N ALA A 160 7.02 16.86 0.50
CA ALA A 160 6.10 16.78 1.64
C ALA A 160 6.51 15.70 2.64
N THR A 161 6.89 14.51 2.14
CA THR A 161 7.31 13.39 3.00
C THR A 161 8.62 13.69 3.73
N VAL A 162 9.61 14.28 3.04
CA VAL A 162 10.87 14.70 3.65
C VAL A 162 10.63 15.82 4.67
N GLY A 163 9.74 16.76 4.38
CA GLY A 163 9.37 17.82 5.31
C GLY A 163 8.80 17.26 6.62
N VAL A 164 7.95 16.25 6.57
CA VAL A 164 7.42 15.58 7.77
C VAL A 164 8.52 14.81 8.51
N ALA A 165 9.45 14.20 7.81
CA ALA A 165 10.54 13.44 8.44
C ALA A 165 11.62 14.33 9.11
N ALA A 166 11.66 15.61 8.75
CA ALA A 166 12.62 16.59 9.30
C ALA A 166 12.15 17.28 10.59
N ILE A 167 10.90 17.08 11.01
CA ILE A 167 10.29 17.62 12.25
C ILE A 167 10.38 16.59 13.36
#